data_97274359e9c90672e58346c512fcc1f3
#
_entry.id   97274359e9c90672e58346c512fcc1f3
#
_cell.length_a   1.000
_cell.length_b   1.000
_cell.length_c   1.000
_cell.angle_alpha   90.00
_cell.angle_beta   90.00
_cell.angle_gamma   90.00
#
_symmetry.space_group_name_H-M   'P 1'
#
loop_
_entity.id
_entity.type
_entity.pdbx_description
1 polymer ?
#
loop_
_entity_poly.entity_id
_entity_poly.type
_entity_poly.pdbx_seq_one_letter_code
_entity_poly.pdbx_strand_id
1 'polypeptide(L)'
;IQDFGFWIFYLYLKRQTFLYFTFQIVKRHLVISKDPIDEASLTASRRMSSGMGAVVCFSGVVRESEGSEKINAIDYEAFQKMAEHQFHLLFDQMEQRWPVESVRLVHRVGVVAVGEPSLWVEIIAPHRAEAFAACQWLIDEMKRVVPIWKKPLKTN
;
A
#
# COMPACT_ATOMS: atom_id res chain seq x y z
N ILE A 1 -42.21 24.08 3.32
CA ILE A 1 -41.73 24.10 1.93
C ILE A 1 -40.37 24.79 1.95
N GLN A 2 -39.37 24.12 2.50
CA GLN A 2 -37.98 24.56 2.45
C GLN A 2 -37.10 23.32 2.35
N ASP A 3 -36.11 23.35 1.48
CA ASP A 3 -34.94 22.44 1.30
C ASP A 3 -34.91 21.42 0.17
N PHE A 4 -35.79 21.45 -0.80
CA PHE A 4 -35.56 20.64 -2.01
C PHE A 4 -34.42 21.21 -2.89
N GLY A 5 -34.25 22.54 -2.92
CA GLY A 5 -33.21 23.20 -3.72
C GLY A 5 -31.78 22.94 -3.21
N PHE A 6 -31.59 22.86 -1.87
CA PHE A 6 -30.30 22.63 -1.26
C PHE A 6 -29.79 21.18 -1.53
N TRP A 7 -30.66 20.21 -1.46
CA TRP A 7 -30.33 18.81 -1.75
C TRP A 7 -30.01 18.58 -3.23
N ILE A 8 -30.74 19.23 -4.15
CA ILE A 8 -30.46 19.14 -5.59
C ILE A 8 -29.12 19.81 -5.90
N PHE A 9 -28.82 20.96 -5.28
CA PHE A 9 -27.56 21.67 -5.46
C PHE A 9 -26.39 20.89 -4.84
N TYR A 10 -26.58 20.24 -3.68
CA TYR A 10 -25.58 19.38 -3.04
C TYR A 10 -25.29 18.12 -3.86
N LEU A 11 -26.33 17.49 -4.43
CA LEU A 11 -26.18 16.34 -5.33
C LEU A 11 -25.56 16.75 -6.67
N TYR A 12 -25.86 17.95 -7.17
CA TYR A 12 -25.24 18.50 -8.38
C TYR A 12 -23.75 18.80 -8.16
N LEU A 13 -23.40 19.40 -7.03
CA LEU A 13 -21.99 19.62 -6.65
C LEU A 13 -21.23 18.31 -6.45
N LYS A 14 -21.82 17.29 -5.81
CA LYS A 14 -21.20 15.95 -5.73
C LYS A 14 -21.03 15.28 -7.09
N ARG A 15 -21.96 15.51 -8.01
CA ARG A 15 -21.87 14.97 -9.37
C ARG A 15 -20.83 15.71 -10.21
N GLN A 16 -20.65 17.01 -10.00
CA GLN A 16 -19.58 17.82 -10.64
C GLN A 16 -18.19 17.45 -10.09
N THR A 17 -18.04 17.22 -8.78
CA THR A 17 -16.79 16.75 -8.19
C THR A 17 -16.42 15.35 -8.66
N PHE A 18 -17.41 14.52 -9.02
CA PHE A 18 -17.16 13.20 -9.60
C PHE A 18 -16.76 13.26 -11.09
N LEU A 19 -17.17 14.30 -11.83
CA LEU A 19 -16.86 14.49 -13.24
C LEU A 19 -15.51 15.19 -13.50
N TYR A 20 -14.93 15.84 -12.47
CA TYR A 20 -13.56 16.40 -12.52
C TYR A 20 -12.50 15.41 -12.01
N PHE A 21 -12.85 14.16 -11.80
CA PHE A 21 -11.87 13.10 -11.67
C PHE A 21 -11.22 12.90 -13.05
N THR A 22 -10.37 13.85 -13.45
CA THR A 22 -9.38 13.59 -14.49
C THR A 22 -8.69 12.29 -14.09
N PHE A 23 -8.69 11.35 -15.00
CA PHE A 23 -7.98 10.08 -14.88
C PHE A 23 -6.52 10.38 -14.57
N GLN A 24 -6.22 10.61 -13.30
CA GLN A 24 -4.86 10.81 -12.85
C GLN A 24 -4.26 9.43 -12.79
N ILE A 25 -3.42 9.10 -13.78
CA ILE A 25 -2.71 7.82 -13.78
C ILE A 25 -1.90 7.76 -12.48
N VAL A 26 -2.28 6.83 -11.60
CA VAL A 26 -1.57 6.61 -10.33
C VAL A 26 -0.14 6.18 -10.63
N LYS A 27 0.81 6.89 -10.04
CA LYS A 27 2.23 6.52 -10.12
C LYS A 27 2.45 5.26 -9.30
N ARG A 28 2.86 4.18 -9.96
CA ARG A 28 3.04 2.87 -9.35
C ARG A 28 4.52 2.50 -9.31
N HIS A 29 4.99 2.09 -8.15
CA HIS A 29 6.34 1.55 -7.99
C HIS A 29 6.26 0.26 -7.17
N LEU A 30 6.59 -0.86 -7.80
CA LEU A 30 6.59 -2.18 -7.20
C LEU A 30 7.98 -2.79 -7.30
N VAL A 31 8.53 -3.21 -6.17
CA VAL A 31 9.78 -3.96 -6.10
C VAL A 31 9.58 -5.20 -5.26
N ILE A 32 9.96 -6.36 -5.80
CA ILE A 32 10.06 -7.62 -5.06
C ILE A 32 11.51 -8.10 -5.25
N SER A 33 12.34 -8.01 -4.20
CA SER A 33 13.75 -8.35 -4.27
C SER A 33 14.27 -8.97 -2.99
N LYS A 34 15.51 -9.51 -3.03
CA LYS A 34 16.22 -9.99 -1.85
C LYS A 34 16.98 -8.90 -1.11
N ASP A 35 17.09 -7.72 -1.71
CA ASP A 35 17.86 -6.62 -1.14
C ASP A 35 17.19 -6.06 0.12
N PRO A 36 17.96 -5.62 1.11
CA PRO A 36 17.42 -4.91 2.26
C PRO A 36 16.62 -3.67 1.85
N ILE A 37 15.54 -3.38 2.56
CA ILE A 37 14.72 -2.21 2.30
C ILE A 37 15.40 -0.98 2.89
N ASP A 38 15.84 -0.04 2.03
CA ASP A 38 16.40 1.25 2.44
C ASP A 38 15.27 2.31 2.52
N GLU A 39 14.62 2.37 3.68
CA GLU A 39 13.51 3.30 3.94
C GLU A 39 13.94 4.77 3.83
N ALA A 40 15.19 5.09 4.15
CA ALA A 40 15.72 6.45 4.07
C ALA A 40 15.79 6.92 2.61
N SER A 41 16.40 6.11 1.73
CA SER A 41 16.45 6.38 0.29
C SER A 41 15.07 6.42 -0.35
N LEU A 42 14.16 5.51 0.04
CA LEU A 42 12.78 5.51 -0.42
C LEU A 42 12.07 6.81 -0.04
N THR A 43 12.22 7.26 1.18
CA THR A 43 11.62 8.52 1.67
C THR A 43 12.24 9.73 0.97
N ALA A 44 13.55 9.78 0.80
CA ALA A 44 14.27 10.88 0.13
C ALA A 44 13.87 11.02 -1.35
N SER A 45 13.54 9.92 -2.01
CA SER A 45 13.13 9.89 -3.43
C SER A 45 11.65 10.22 -3.67
N ARG A 46 10.87 10.52 -2.60
CA ARG A 46 9.45 10.85 -2.72
C ARG A 46 9.20 12.03 -3.66
N ARG A 47 8.16 11.90 -4.48
CA ARG A 47 7.65 12.98 -5.35
C ARG A 47 6.14 13.04 -5.18
N MET A 48 5.61 14.23 -4.93
CA MET A 48 4.18 14.46 -4.81
C MET A 48 3.80 15.81 -5.41
N SER A 49 2.59 15.93 -5.93
CA SER A 49 2.07 17.18 -6.46
C SER A 49 1.54 18.09 -5.34
N SER A 50 1.36 19.37 -5.65
CA SER A 50 0.89 20.38 -4.69
C SER A 50 -0.54 20.14 -4.17
N GLY A 51 -1.33 19.34 -4.87
CA GLY A 51 -2.70 18.98 -4.45
C GLY A 51 -2.76 17.87 -3.40
N MET A 52 -1.63 17.23 -3.06
CA MET A 52 -1.58 16.14 -2.11
C MET A 52 -1.28 16.64 -0.71
N GLY A 53 -2.09 16.23 0.26
CA GLY A 53 -1.98 16.65 1.65
C GLY A 53 -1.66 15.52 2.63
N ALA A 54 -1.57 14.27 2.16
CA ALA A 54 -1.34 13.12 3.02
C ALA A 54 -0.35 12.12 2.41
N VAL A 55 0.60 11.71 3.23
CA VAL A 55 1.52 10.60 2.96
C VAL A 55 1.40 9.61 4.11
N VAL A 56 1.08 8.37 3.80
CA VAL A 56 1.09 7.26 4.75
C VAL A 56 2.21 6.31 4.37
N CYS A 57 3.14 6.07 5.30
CA CYS A 57 4.17 5.04 5.17
C CYS A 57 3.89 3.93 6.18
N PHE A 58 3.96 2.70 5.73
CA PHE A 58 3.88 1.52 6.56
C PHE A 58 5.14 0.68 6.38
N SER A 59 5.73 0.25 7.50
CA SER A 59 6.84 -0.70 7.51
C SER A 59 6.43 -1.96 8.27
N GLY A 60 6.46 -3.11 7.58
CA GLY A 60 6.20 -4.42 8.16
C GLY A 60 7.51 -5.08 8.58
N VAL A 61 7.74 -5.16 9.89
CA VAL A 61 9.00 -5.66 10.47
C VAL A 61 8.83 -7.09 10.99
N VAL A 62 9.85 -7.92 10.84
CA VAL A 62 9.87 -9.28 11.38
C VAL A 62 10.01 -9.21 12.91
N ARG A 63 9.03 -9.81 13.62
CA ARG A 63 9.02 -9.87 15.09
C ARG A 63 9.73 -11.13 15.57
N GLU A 64 10.21 -11.14 16.82
CA GLU A 64 10.88 -12.30 17.44
C GLU A 64 9.96 -13.50 17.75
N SER A 65 8.66 -13.36 17.50
CA SER A 65 7.67 -14.41 17.72
C SER A 65 6.67 -14.50 16.57
N GLU A 66 6.35 -15.72 16.18
CA GLU A 66 5.26 -16.04 15.27
C GLU A 66 4.30 -17.02 15.99
N GLY A 67 3.11 -16.52 16.35
CA GLY A 67 2.23 -17.23 17.28
C GLY A 67 2.88 -17.39 18.66
N SER A 68 3.01 -18.63 19.13
CA SER A 68 3.66 -18.96 20.41
C SER A 68 5.15 -19.32 20.28
N GLU A 69 5.69 -19.36 19.06
CA GLU A 69 7.07 -19.81 18.81
C GLU A 69 8.03 -18.63 18.68
N LYS A 70 9.24 -18.78 19.28
CA LYS A 70 10.34 -17.83 19.08
C LYS A 70 11.06 -18.14 17.78
N ILE A 71 11.33 -17.10 17.00
CA ILE A 71 12.03 -17.18 15.72
C ILE A 71 13.16 -16.16 15.67
N ASN A 72 14.14 -16.40 14.80
CA ASN A 72 15.24 -15.46 14.52
C ASN A 72 15.13 -14.79 13.16
N ALA A 73 14.34 -15.38 12.25
CA ALA A 73 14.11 -14.85 10.92
C ALA A 73 12.80 -15.43 10.32
N ILE A 74 12.36 -14.84 9.21
CA ILE A 74 11.35 -15.44 8.32
C ILE A 74 11.99 -15.57 6.93
N ASP A 75 11.87 -16.75 6.32
CA ASP A 75 12.16 -16.93 4.90
C ASP A 75 10.87 -16.68 4.09
N TYR A 76 10.91 -15.65 3.23
CA TYR A 76 9.81 -15.31 2.34
C TYR A 76 10.04 -15.90 0.96
N GLU A 77 9.15 -16.77 0.54
CA GLU A 77 9.13 -17.34 -0.81
C GLU A 77 8.05 -16.67 -1.64
N ALA A 78 8.33 -16.36 -2.91
CA ALA A 78 7.38 -15.74 -3.82
C ALA A 78 7.33 -16.44 -5.17
N PHE A 79 6.13 -16.64 -5.70
CA PHE A 79 5.98 -16.90 -7.13
C PHE A 79 5.96 -15.56 -7.86
N GLN A 80 7.14 -15.02 -8.15
CA GLN A 80 7.37 -13.61 -8.48
C GLN A 80 6.46 -13.06 -9.56
N LYS A 81 6.38 -13.69 -10.73
CA LYS A 81 5.53 -13.22 -11.86
C LYS A 81 4.05 -13.13 -11.47
N MET A 82 3.56 -14.11 -10.72
CA MET A 82 2.18 -14.11 -10.26
C MET A 82 1.98 -13.05 -9.16
N ALA A 83 2.93 -12.88 -8.25
CA ALA A 83 2.89 -11.86 -7.21
C ALA A 83 2.85 -10.45 -7.83
N GLU A 84 3.72 -10.15 -8.79
CA GLU A 84 3.72 -8.88 -9.53
C GLU A 84 2.36 -8.64 -10.21
N HIS A 85 1.81 -9.64 -10.91
CA HIS A 85 0.50 -9.53 -11.53
C HIS A 85 -0.61 -9.23 -10.52
N GLN A 86 -0.66 -9.95 -9.40
CA GLN A 86 -1.64 -9.72 -8.35
C GLN A 86 -1.52 -8.33 -7.72
N PHE A 87 -0.31 -7.83 -7.49
CA PHE A 87 -0.12 -6.45 -7.02
C PHE A 87 -0.67 -5.42 -8.02
N HIS A 88 -0.44 -5.60 -9.33
CA HIS A 88 -1.01 -4.69 -10.32
C HIS A 88 -2.54 -4.70 -10.32
N LEU A 89 -3.18 -5.86 -10.16
CA LEU A 89 -4.63 -5.95 -10.01
C LEU A 89 -5.13 -5.24 -8.74
N LEU A 90 -4.39 -5.34 -7.64
CA LEU A 90 -4.72 -4.60 -6.41
C LEU A 90 -4.58 -3.09 -6.61
N PHE A 91 -3.54 -2.63 -7.32
CA PHE A 91 -3.38 -1.22 -7.64
C PHE A 91 -4.52 -0.70 -8.52
N ASP A 92 -4.98 -1.47 -9.52
CA ASP A 92 -6.16 -1.13 -10.32
C ASP A 92 -7.42 -0.97 -9.47
N GLN A 93 -7.64 -1.89 -8.53
CA GLN A 93 -8.79 -1.82 -7.62
C GLN A 93 -8.69 -0.63 -6.64
N MET A 94 -7.49 -0.31 -6.18
CA MET A 94 -7.25 0.82 -5.28
C MET A 94 -7.55 2.15 -5.98
N GLU A 95 -7.11 2.33 -7.22
CA GLU A 95 -7.39 3.51 -8.06
C GLU A 95 -8.90 3.76 -8.24
N GLN A 96 -9.68 2.68 -8.35
CA GLN A 96 -11.13 2.77 -8.49
C GLN A 96 -11.86 3.18 -7.21
N ARG A 97 -11.21 3.01 -6.05
CA ARG A 97 -11.81 3.22 -4.71
C ARG A 97 -11.43 4.53 -4.07
N TRP A 98 -10.19 4.99 -4.29
CA TRP A 98 -9.64 6.16 -3.62
C TRP A 98 -8.85 7.05 -4.59
N PRO A 99 -8.86 8.38 -4.37
CA PRO A 99 -8.10 9.34 -5.16
C PRO A 99 -6.61 9.33 -4.77
N VAL A 100 -5.93 8.22 -5.02
CA VAL A 100 -4.51 8.06 -4.73
C VAL A 100 -3.68 8.62 -5.87
N GLU A 101 -2.69 9.46 -5.60
CA GLU A 101 -1.72 9.93 -6.60
C GLU A 101 -0.61 8.92 -6.86
N SER A 102 -0.15 8.26 -5.80
CA SER A 102 0.99 7.35 -5.87
C SER A 102 0.86 6.20 -4.90
N VAL A 103 1.24 5.01 -5.36
CA VAL A 103 1.47 3.82 -4.56
C VAL A 103 2.88 3.31 -4.82
N ARG A 104 3.65 3.16 -3.75
CA ARG A 104 4.98 2.56 -3.78
C ARG A 104 5.00 1.39 -2.82
N LEU A 105 5.43 0.22 -3.29
CA LEU A 105 5.49 -1.00 -2.49
C LEU A 105 6.83 -1.71 -2.76
N VAL A 106 7.53 -2.02 -1.68
CA VAL A 106 8.73 -2.85 -1.70
C VAL A 106 8.50 -4.04 -0.79
N HIS A 107 8.59 -5.24 -1.34
CA HIS A 107 8.53 -6.49 -0.57
C HIS A 107 9.85 -7.24 -0.68
N ARG A 108 10.46 -7.52 0.46
CA ARG A 108 11.69 -8.32 0.53
C ARG A 108 11.34 -9.80 0.56
N VAL A 109 12.06 -10.59 -0.22
CA VAL A 109 11.98 -12.06 -0.27
C VAL A 109 13.29 -12.69 0.17
N GLY A 110 13.28 -14.01 0.42
CA GLY A 110 14.39 -14.70 1.07
C GLY A 110 14.39 -14.47 2.58
N VAL A 111 15.52 -14.70 3.21
CA VAL A 111 15.66 -14.65 4.67
C VAL A 111 15.71 -13.21 5.16
N VAL A 112 14.78 -12.85 6.04
CA VAL A 112 14.71 -11.54 6.70
C VAL A 112 14.79 -11.74 8.21
N ALA A 113 15.79 -11.15 8.84
CA ALA A 113 16.02 -11.31 10.27
C ALA A 113 15.02 -10.55 11.12
N VAL A 114 14.87 -10.98 12.37
CA VAL A 114 14.09 -10.23 13.37
C VAL A 114 14.62 -8.80 13.49
N GLY A 115 13.70 -7.83 13.53
CA GLY A 115 14.01 -6.40 13.57
C GLY A 115 14.20 -5.76 12.19
N GLU A 116 14.30 -6.55 11.12
CA GLU A 116 14.41 -6.01 9.76
C GLU A 116 13.05 -5.86 9.07
N PRO A 117 12.87 -4.84 8.19
CA PRO A 117 11.65 -4.67 7.40
C PRO A 117 11.61 -5.71 6.28
N SER A 118 10.45 -6.36 6.13
CA SER A 118 10.12 -7.25 5.01
C SER A 118 9.16 -6.61 4.00
N LEU A 119 8.45 -5.57 4.42
CA LEU A 119 7.49 -4.84 3.60
C LEU A 119 7.59 -3.35 3.89
N TRP A 120 7.58 -2.55 2.83
CA TRP A 120 7.41 -1.10 2.92
C TRP A 120 6.34 -0.65 1.92
N VAL A 121 5.39 0.17 2.36
CA VAL A 121 4.31 0.72 1.54
C VAL A 121 4.22 2.22 1.77
N GLU A 122 4.12 2.99 0.70
CA GLU A 122 3.83 4.41 0.75
C GLU A 122 2.62 4.73 -0.12
N ILE A 123 1.65 5.44 0.44
CA ILE A 123 0.47 5.94 -0.26
C ILE A 123 0.46 7.47 -0.16
N ILE A 124 0.28 8.13 -1.30
CA ILE A 124 0.10 9.58 -1.39
C ILE A 124 -1.32 9.88 -1.89
N ALA A 125 -2.06 10.67 -1.12
CA ALA A 125 -3.44 11.03 -1.43
C ALA A 125 -3.74 12.50 -1.02
N PRO A 126 -4.86 13.09 -1.53
CA PRO A 126 -5.25 14.45 -1.16
C PRO A 126 -5.49 14.62 0.35
N HIS A 127 -6.10 13.62 1.01
CA HIS A 127 -6.43 13.70 2.44
C HIS A 127 -6.05 12.41 3.17
N ARG A 128 -5.90 12.53 4.50
CA ARG A 128 -5.50 11.42 5.37
C ARG A 128 -6.46 10.22 5.37
N ALA A 129 -7.76 10.47 5.25
CA ALA A 129 -8.76 9.41 5.31
C ALA A 129 -8.56 8.40 4.18
N GLU A 130 -8.39 8.88 2.95
CA GLU A 130 -8.15 8.06 1.77
C GLU A 130 -6.79 7.36 1.85
N ALA A 131 -5.75 8.08 2.30
CA ALA A 131 -4.40 7.53 2.41
C ALA A 131 -4.34 6.36 3.39
N PHE A 132 -4.95 6.50 4.58
CA PHE A 132 -5.02 5.42 5.57
C PHE A 132 -5.88 4.26 5.09
N ALA A 133 -7.07 4.54 4.53
CA ALA A 133 -7.97 3.51 4.04
C ALA A 133 -7.35 2.68 2.91
N ALA A 134 -6.71 3.35 1.93
CA ALA A 134 -6.03 2.67 0.82
C ALA A 134 -4.84 1.83 1.30
N CYS A 135 -4.03 2.35 2.23
CA CYS A 135 -2.88 1.64 2.78
C CYS A 135 -3.31 0.39 3.54
N GLN A 136 -4.27 0.52 4.46
CA GLN A 136 -4.78 -0.62 5.24
C GLN A 136 -5.38 -1.68 4.32
N TRP A 137 -6.25 -1.28 3.39
CA TRP A 137 -6.88 -2.20 2.45
C TRP A 137 -5.83 -2.95 1.59
N LEU A 138 -4.83 -2.24 1.08
CA LEU A 138 -3.78 -2.86 0.27
C LEU A 138 -3.01 -3.93 1.05
N ILE A 139 -2.66 -3.64 2.32
CA ILE A 139 -1.94 -4.58 3.19
C ILE A 139 -2.80 -5.81 3.50
N ASP A 140 -4.09 -5.62 3.75
CA ASP A 140 -5.00 -6.72 4.07
C ASP A 140 -5.24 -7.61 2.83
N GLU A 141 -5.50 -7.01 1.67
CA GLU A 141 -5.74 -7.75 0.43
C GLU A 141 -4.48 -8.47 -0.08
N MET A 142 -3.30 -7.83 -0.03
CA MET A 142 -2.07 -8.49 -0.46
C MET A 142 -1.80 -9.78 0.32
N LYS A 143 -2.05 -9.78 1.63
CA LYS A 143 -1.87 -10.97 2.48
C LYS A 143 -2.85 -12.09 2.12
N ARG A 144 -3.97 -11.76 1.48
CA ARG A 144 -5.01 -12.72 1.09
C ARG A 144 -4.78 -13.32 -0.29
N VAL A 145 -4.28 -12.53 -1.27
CA VAL A 145 -4.27 -12.94 -2.68
C VAL A 145 -2.89 -12.99 -3.32
N VAL A 146 -1.88 -12.30 -2.77
CA VAL A 146 -0.55 -12.30 -3.37
C VAL A 146 0.22 -13.56 -2.95
N PRO A 147 0.75 -14.36 -3.90
CA PRO A 147 1.46 -15.59 -3.60
C PRO A 147 2.89 -15.32 -3.09
N ILE A 148 2.96 -14.82 -1.86
CA ILE A 148 4.16 -14.68 -1.05
C ILE A 148 3.90 -15.43 0.25
N TRP A 149 4.70 -16.46 0.51
CA TRP A 149 4.59 -17.31 1.70
C TRP A 149 5.70 -17.00 2.67
N LYS A 150 5.42 -17.14 3.96
CA LYS A 150 6.38 -16.96 5.03
C LYS A 150 6.65 -18.29 5.73
N LYS A 151 7.93 -18.60 5.91
CA LYS A 151 8.41 -19.77 6.64
C LYS A 151 9.25 -19.29 7.82
N PRO A 152 8.72 -19.36 9.05
CA PRO A 152 9.48 -18.98 10.24
C PRO A 152 10.71 -19.87 10.45
N LEU A 153 11.84 -19.26 10.76
CA LEU A 153 13.09 -19.96 11.10
C LEU A 153 13.29 -19.90 12.61
N LYS A 154 13.24 -21.06 13.27
CA LYS A 154 13.33 -21.17 14.73
C LYS A 154 14.75 -20.88 15.21
N THR A 155 14.82 -20.32 16.40
CA THR A 155 16.08 -20.26 17.18
C THR A 155 16.40 -21.66 17.66
N ASN A 156 17.58 -22.16 17.32
CA ASN A 156 18.13 -23.42 17.86
C ASN A 156 18.45 -23.25 19.34
#